data_814aabc70cd84a99c31a78ef4a7567ad
#
_entry.id   814aabc70cd84a99c31a78ef4a7567ad
#
_cell.length_a   1.000
_cell.length_b   1.000
_cell.length_c   1.000
_cell.angle_alpha   90.00
_cell.angle_beta   90.00
_cell.angle_gamma   90.00
#
_symmetry.space_group_name_H-M   'P 1'
#
loop_
_entity.id
_entity.type
_entity.pdbx_description
1 polymer ?
#
loop_
_entity_poly.entity_id
_entity_poly.type
_entity_poly.pdbx_seq_one_letter_code
_entity_poly.pdbx_strand_id
1 'polypeptide(L)'
;MNFADPIFARIFREGKGFDIVANFSAHKHVRSEKDKYSVQALIENNDIKAKKFMDLLCEYPPKHFFCVSTDKAANPVNIMGASKRVMEDMIMAYCNKFPVTTARFANVAFSNGSLPDGWIQRLMKQQPLAAPNDVKRYFVSPQESGQICMLACILGNNGEIFFPKLGEDQMITFSSFCEKFVKTAGYEEKQCSSDSEARKFAAQRTETVSYTHLKL
;
A
#
# COMPACT_ATOMS: atom_id res chain seq x y z
N MET A 1 -11.84 14.37 -4.42
CA MET A 1 -12.50 15.13 -3.30
C MET A 1 -11.92 14.61 -1.99
N ASN A 2 -11.63 15.48 -1.04
CA ASN A 2 -11.14 15.05 0.28
C ASN A 2 -12.37 14.71 1.13
N PHE A 3 -12.41 13.51 1.73
CA PHE A 3 -13.54 13.08 2.57
C PHE A 3 -13.70 13.88 3.88
N ALA A 4 -12.73 14.72 4.23
CA ALA A 4 -12.85 15.69 5.33
C ALA A 4 -13.36 17.08 4.86
N ASP A 5 -13.67 17.24 3.58
CA ASP A 5 -14.20 18.48 3.03
C ASP A 5 -15.69 18.61 3.40
N PRO A 6 -16.20 19.81 3.76
CA PRO A 6 -17.63 20.05 4.00
C PRO A 6 -18.55 19.60 2.86
N ILE A 7 -18.10 19.70 1.62
CA ILE A 7 -18.83 19.23 0.44
C ILE A 7 -19.06 17.71 0.48
N PHE A 8 -18.11 16.94 1.02
CA PHE A 8 -18.26 15.49 1.15
C PHE A 8 -19.41 15.12 2.13
N ALA A 9 -19.44 15.77 3.29
CA ALA A 9 -20.53 15.58 4.26
C ALA A 9 -21.90 15.98 3.65
N ARG A 10 -21.93 17.02 2.84
CA ARG A 10 -23.13 17.45 2.13
C ARG A 10 -23.67 16.39 1.16
N ILE A 11 -22.81 15.68 0.43
CA ILE A 11 -23.19 14.57 -0.47
C ILE A 11 -23.91 13.47 0.33
N PHE A 12 -23.41 13.12 1.52
CA PHE A 12 -24.07 12.14 2.39
C PHE A 12 -25.44 12.61 2.88
N ARG A 13 -25.57 13.89 3.26
CA ARG A 13 -26.83 14.48 3.72
C ARG A 13 -27.87 14.55 2.61
N GLU A 14 -27.51 15.04 1.44
CA GLU A 14 -28.41 15.15 0.29
C GLU A 14 -28.82 13.80 -0.28
N GLY A 15 -27.85 12.83 -0.32
CA GLY A 15 -28.08 11.45 -0.78
C GLY A 15 -28.72 10.54 0.28
N LYS A 16 -28.92 11.01 1.53
CA LYS A 16 -29.39 10.19 2.67
C LYS A 16 -28.54 8.94 2.92
N GLY A 17 -27.23 9.03 2.67
CA GLY A 17 -26.28 7.95 2.83
C GLY A 17 -26.16 7.02 1.61
N PHE A 18 -25.44 5.92 1.80
CA PHE A 18 -25.17 4.90 0.78
C PHE A 18 -25.24 3.51 1.43
N ASP A 19 -25.72 2.52 0.67
CA ASP A 19 -25.83 1.15 1.17
C ASP A 19 -24.46 0.53 1.47
N ILE A 20 -23.49 0.73 0.58
CA ILE A 20 -22.11 0.25 0.73
C ILE A 20 -21.17 1.43 0.64
N VAL A 21 -20.26 1.52 1.59
CA VAL A 21 -19.22 2.55 1.63
C VAL A 21 -17.85 1.89 1.72
N ALA A 22 -16.99 2.13 0.74
CA ALA A 22 -15.64 1.57 0.70
C ALA A 22 -14.59 2.69 0.76
N ASN A 23 -13.75 2.68 1.81
CA ASN A 23 -12.66 3.63 1.99
C ASN A 23 -11.32 3.04 1.55
N PHE A 24 -10.80 3.52 0.43
CA PHE A 24 -9.47 3.22 -0.07
C PHE A 24 -8.46 4.34 0.18
N SER A 25 -8.87 5.41 0.86
CA SER A 25 -8.00 6.56 1.13
C SER A 25 -7.01 6.25 2.24
N ALA A 26 -5.73 6.44 1.96
CA ALA A 26 -4.68 6.33 2.97
C ALA A 26 -3.39 7.01 2.54
N HIS A 27 -2.63 7.50 3.51
CA HIS A 27 -1.20 7.77 3.33
C HIS A 27 -0.42 6.50 3.64
N LYS A 28 0.39 6.02 2.68
CA LYS A 28 1.04 4.69 2.73
C LYS A 28 2.56 4.71 2.64
N HIS A 29 3.18 5.89 2.47
CA HIS A 29 4.61 5.98 2.18
C HIS A 29 5.44 5.95 3.47
N VAL A 30 6.15 4.85 3.72
CA VAL A 30 7.08 4.68 4.87
C VAL A 30 8.20 5.73 4.86
N ARG A 31 8.70 6.13 3.68
CA ARG A 31 9.77 7.14 3.57
C ARG A 31 9.39 8.51 4.14
N SER A 32 8.11 8.80 4.24
CA SER A 32 7.58 10.03 4.80
C SER A 32 7.86 10.19 6.30
N GLU A 33 8.21 9.11 7.00
CA GLU A 33 8.49 9.14 8.45
C GLU A 33 9.74 9.95 8.84
N LYS A 34 10.57 10.30 7.87
CA LYS A 34 11.78 11.13 8.09
C LYS A 34 11.46 12.62 8.27
N ASP A 35 10.26 13.06 7.94
CA ASP A 35 9.81 14.43 8.03
C ASP A 35 8.59 14.56 8.95
N LYS A 36 8.65 15.47 9.93
CA LYS A 36 7.60 15.67 10.93
C LYS A 36 6.25 16.07 10.33
N TYR A 37 6.24 16.86 9.27
CA TYR A 37 5.01 17.30 8.62
C TYR A 37 4.33 16.17 7.85
N SER A 38 5.15 15.29 7.26
CA SER A 38 4.66 14.09 6.61
C SER A 38 4.08 13.09 7.61
N VAL A 39 4.70 12.97 8.80
CA VAL A 39 4.15 12.17 9.91
C VAL A 39 2.80 12.76 10.38
N GLN A 40 2.74 14.07 10.58
CA GLN A 40 1.50 14.75 10.95
C GLN A 40 0.40 14.49 9.89
N ALA A 41 0.70 14.70 8.61
CA ALA A 41 -0.25 14.46 7.52
C ALA A 41 -0.71 12.99 7.45
N LEU A 42 0.16 12.05 7.80
CA LEU A 42 -0.16 10.62 7.85
C LEU A 42 -1.17 10.33 8.96
N ILE A 43 -0.93 10.82 10.19
CA ILE A 43 -1.85 10.68 11.32
C ILE A 43 -3.17 11.42 11.06
N GLU A 44 -3.10 12.65 10.57
CA GLU A 44 -4.30 13.39 10.21
C GLU A 44 -5.18 12.64 9.21
N ASN A 45 -4.57 12.07 8.16
CA ASN A 45 -5.32 11.41 7.11
C ASN A 45 -5.82 10.02 7.52
N ASN A 46 -4.95 9.20 8.10
CA ASN A 46 -5.29 7.81 8.41
C ASN A 46 -6.16 7.68 9.67
N ASP A 47 -6.00 8.57 10.64
CA ASP A 47 -6.68 8.44 11.94
C ASP A 47 -7.74 9.53 12.13
N ILE A 48 -7.35 10.81 12.16
CA ILE A 48 -8.26 11.90 12.54
C ILE A 48 -9.40 12.10 11.52
N LYS A 49 -9.06 12.14 10.23
CA LYS A 49 -10.06 12.28 9.16
C LYS A 49 -10.89 11.02 8.99
N ALA A 50 -10.26 9.83 9.16
CA ALA A 50 -11.00 8.58 9.16
C ALA A 50 -12.04 8.55 10.28
N LYS A 51 -11.69 9.00 11.50
CA LYS A 51 -12.67 9.12 12.60
C LYS A 51 -13.84 10.04 12.25
N LYS A 52 -13.56 11.24 11.73
CA LYS A 52 -14.62 12.17 11.31
C LYS A 52 -15.55 11.54 10.26
N PHE A 53 -14.99 10.72 9.38
CA PHE A 53 -15.77 9.99 8.40
C PHE A 53 -16.65 8.92 9.06
N MET A 54 -16.13 8.16 10.02
CA MET A 54 -16.91 7.19 10.78
C MET A 54 -18.05 7.85 11.57
N ASP A 55 -17.79 9.03 12.16
CA ASP A 55 -18.82 9.81 12.86
C ASP A 55 -19.95 10.24 11.89
N LEU A 56 -19.61 10.68 10.66
CA LEU A 56 -20.59 11.00 9.63
C LEU A 56 -21.41 9.76 9.23
N LEU A 57 -20.79 8.58 9.14
CA LEU A 57 -21.49 7.34 8.86
C LEU A 57 -22.43 6.92 9.98
N CYS A 58 -22.23 7.37 11.21
CA CYS A 58 -23.22 7.16 12.28
C CYS A 58 -24.51 7.96 12.08
N GLU A 59 -24.44 9.12 11.39
CA GLU A 59 -25.64 9.87 11.00
C GLU A 59 -26.40 9.20 9.83
N TYR A 60 -25.67 8.50 8.98
CA TYR A 60 -26.18 7.82 7.78
C TYR A 60 -25.57 6.41 7.67
N PRO A 61 -26.00 5.45 8.54
CA PRO A 61 -25.37 4.14 8.64
C PRO A 61 -25.48 3.34 7.33
N PRO A 62 -24.34 2.89 6.77
CA PRO A 62 -24.36 2.01 5.62
C PRO A 62 -24.77 0.59 6.03
N LYS A 63 -25.26 -0.20 5.08
CA LYS A 63 -25.45 -1.65 5.27
C LYS A 63 -24.12 -2.38 5.42
N HIS A 64 -23.05 -1.82 4.85
CA HIS A 64 -21.69 -2.32 5.00
C HIS A 64 -20.66 -1.22 4.77
N PHE A 65 -19.67 -1.15 5.69
CA PHE A 65 -18.48 -0.31 5.53
C PHE A 65 -17.24 -1.18 5.37
N PHE A 66 -16.47 -0.91 4.35
CA PHE A 66 -15.17 -1.54 4.09
C PHE A 66 -14.05 -0.50 4.17
N CYS A 67 -12.92 -0.85 4.78
CA CYS A 67 -11.72 -0.02 4.77
C CYS A 67 -10.47 -0.84 4.44
N VAL A 68 -9.65 -0.35 3.52
CA VAL A 68 -8.40 -1.01 3.17
C VAL A 68 -7.33 -0.83 4.24
N SER A 69 -6.64 -1.91 4.60
CA SER A 69 -5.50 -1.91 5.50
C SER A 69 -4.25 -2.57 4.87
N THR A 70 -3.33 -3.02 5.68
CA THR A 70 -2.03 -3.57 5.26
C THR A 70 -1.56 -4.65 6.23
N ASP A 71 -0.72 -5.57 5.75
CA ASP A 71 0.02 -6.53 6.57
C ASP A 71 0.84 -5.86 7.70
N LYS A 72 1.31 -4.64 7.47
CA LYS A 72 2.10 -3.87 8.44
C LYS A 72 1.31 -3.39 9.66
N ALA A 73 -0.02 -3.43 9.61
CA ALA A 73 -0.87 -3.18 10.77
C ALA A 73 -0.91 -4.37 11.75
N ALA A 74 -0.59 -5.58 11.32
CA ALA A 74 -0.58 -6.76 12.17
C ALA A 74 0.53 -6.70 13.25
N ASN A 75 1.73 -6.29 12.84
CA ASN A 75 2.88 -6.09 13.73
C ASN A 75 3.63 -4.81 13.30
N PRO A 76 3.19 -3.64 13.76
CA PRO A 76 3.73 -2.37 13.32
C PRO A 76 5.14 -2.13 13.84
N VAL A 77 6.09 -1.92 12.93
CA VAL A 77 7.49 -1.58 13.23
C VAL A 77 7.85 -0.15 12.81
N ASN A 78 6.88 0.59 12.30
CA ASN A 78 7.03 1.96 11.82
C ASN A 78 5.73 2.75 12.00
N ILE A 79 5.82 4.08 11.89
CA ILE A 79 4.68 5.00 12.13
C ILE A 79 3.52 4.72 11.15
N MET A 80 3.82 4.42 9.90
CA MET A 80 2.76 4.10 8.92
C MET A 80 2.00 2.82 9.31
N GLY A 81 2.70 1.76 9.72
CA GLY A 81 2.08 0.54 10.23
C GLY A 81 1.27 0.81 11.51
N ALA A 82 1.82 1.62 12.43
CA ALA A 82 1.16 2.00 13.67
C ALA A 82 -0.14 2.80 13.41
N SER A 83 -0.11 3.81 12.53
CA SER A 83 -1.31 4.57 12.17
C SER A 83 -2.38 3.69 11.53
N LYS A 84 -1.98 2.73 10.68
CA LYS A 84 -2.92 1.76 10.10
C LYS A 84 -3.52 0.83 11.15
N ARG A 85 -2.76 0.45 12.18
CA ARG A 85 -3.27 -0.32 13.30
C ARG A 85 -4.28 0.49 14.12
N VAL A 86 -3.96 1.74 14.46
CA VAL A 86 -4.89 2.64 15.16
C VAL A 86 -6.17 2.83 14.35
N MET A 87 -6.04 3.04 13.02
CA MET A 87 -7.19 3.13 12.12
C MET A 87 -8.06 1.86 12.19
N GLU A 88 -7.45 0.66 12.12
CA GLU A 88 -8.21 -0.61 12.22
C GLU A 88 -8.94 -0.72 13.55
N ASP A 89 -8.26 -0.51 14.67
CA ASP A 89 -8.86 -0.59 15.99
C ASP A 89 -10.01 0.43 16.15
N MET A 90 -9.82 1.63 15.58
CA MET A 90 -10.85 2.67 15.56
C MET A 90 -12.09 2.24 14.74
N ILE A 91 -11.92 1.78 13.49
CA ILE A 91 -13.07 1.37 12.67
C ILE A 91 -13.78 0.15 13.26
N MET A 92 -13.05 -0.79 13.87
CA MET A 92 -13.64 -1.94 14.55
C MET A 92 -14.48 -1.52 15.77
N ALA A 93 -14.16 -0.42 16.44
CA ALA A 93 -15.00 0.11 17.52
C ALA A 93 -16.39 0.55 17.05
N TYR A 94 -16.61 0.75 15.75
CA TYR A 94 -17.92 1.09 15.18
C TYR A 94 -18.74 -0.13 14.74
N CYS A 95 -18.25 -1.36 14.93
CA CYS A 95 -18.98 -2.59 14.60
C CYS A 95 -20.36 -2.71 15.28
N ASN A 96 -20.57 -1.99 16.38
CA ASN A 96 -21.87 -1.92 17.07
C ASN A 96 -22.82 -0.85 16.48
N LYS A 97 -22.39 -0.08 15.50
CA LYS A 97 -23.19 0.97 14.84
C LYS A 97 -23.62 0.54 13.44
N PHE A 98 -22.72 -0.10 12.69
CA PHE A 98 -22.96 -0.65 11.36
C PHE A 98 -21.92 -1.73 11.06
N PRO A 99 -22.20 -2.67 10.12
CA PRO A 99 -21.25 -3.71 9.74
C PRO A 99 -19.97 -3.14 9.15
N VAL A 100 -18.81 -3.63 9.63
CA VAL A 100 -17.47 -3.18 9.25
C VAL A 100 -16.63 -4.37 8.85
N THR A 101 -15.87 -4.25 7.77
CA THR A 101 -14.80 -5.19 7.40
C THR A 101 -13.55 -4.45 6.96
N THR A 102 -12.41 -5.13 7.03
CA THR A 102 -11.15 -4.62 6.48
C THR A 102 -10.39 -5.73 5.76
N ALA A 103 -9.45 -5.35 4.90
CA ALA A 103 -8.56 -6.27 4.25
C ALA A 103 -7.10 -5.84 4.43
N ARG A 104 -6.25 -6.80 4.83
CA ARG A 104 -4.79 -6.67 4.89
C ARG A 104 -4.19 -7.46 3.75
N PHE A 105 -3.31 -6.87 2.99
CA PHE A 105 -2.53 -7.58 1.99
C PHE A 105 -1.09 -7.09 1.96
N ALA A 106 -0.23 -7.92 1.40
CA ALA A 106 1.20 -7.71 1.27
C ALA A 106 1.51 -6.56 0.28
N ASN A 107 2.73 -6.50 -0.21
CA ASN A 107 3.10 -5.46 -1.18
C ASN A 107 2.35 -5.70 -2.50
N VAL A 108 1.57 -4.72 -2.92
CA VAL A 108 0.95 -4.74 -4.24
C VAL A 108 2.02 -4.42 -5.28
N ALA A 109 2.30 -5.37 -6.16
CA ALA A 109 3.30 -5.23 -7.20
C ALA A 109 2.96 -4.04 -8.11
N PHE A 110 3.97 -3.25 -8.46
CA PHE A 110 3.86 -2.06 -9.33
C PHE A 110 2.87 -0.98 -8.85
N SER A 111 2.44 -1.04 -7.59
CA SER A 111 1.62 0.04 -7.03
C SER A 111 2.41 1.34 -6.97
N ASN A 112 1.73 2.48 -7.14
CA ASN A 112 2.35 3.81 -7.16
C ASN A 112 3.28 4.02 -5.95
N GLY A 113 4.53 4.44 -6.22
CA GLY A 113 5.58 4.66 -5.22
C GLY A 113 6.19 3.37 -4.64
N SER A 114 5.84 2.20 -5.14
CA SER A 114 6.53 0.94 -4.80
C SER A 114 7.92 0.87 -5.44
N LEU A 115 8.78 -0.03 -4.94
CA LEU A 115 10.10 -0.23 -5.55
C LEU A 115 9.99 -0.73 -7.00
N PRO A 116 9.12 -1.69 -7.35
CA PRO A 116 8.89 -2.08 -8.76
C PRO A 116 8.36 -0.95 -9.66
N ASP A 117 7.50 -0.07 -9.15
CA ASP A 117 7.09 1.13 -9.89
C ASP A 117 8.30 2.05 -10.15
N GLY A 118 9.17 2.22 -9.16
CA GLY A 118 10.43 2.94 -9.30
C GLY A 118 11.37 2.36 -10.36
N TRP A 119 11.34 1.04 -10.58
CA TRP A 119 12.11 0.41 -11.66
C TRP A 119 11.60 0.83 -13.05
N ILE A 120 10.28 0.86 -13.25
CA ILE A 120 9.69 1.35 -14.51
C ILE A 120 10.16 2.77 -14.79
N GLN A 121 10.06 3.67 -13.79
CA GLN A 121 10.49 5.06 -13.92
C GLN A 121 11.98 5.19 -14.23
N ARG A 122 12.83 4.35 -13.65
CA ARG A 122 14.27 4.32 -13.90
C ARG A 122 14.60 3.76 -15.28
N LEU A 123 13.90 2.69 -15.70
CA LEU A 123 14.03 2.14 -17.05
C LEU A 123 13.75 3.19 -18.12
N MET A 124 12.63 3.91 -17.99
CA MET A 124 12.27 5.00 -18.92
C MET A 124 13.34 6.12 -18.97
N LYS A 125 14.10 6.32 -17.89
CA LYS A 125 15.17 7.31 -17.78
C LYS A 125 16.56 6.74 -18.04
N GLN A 126 16.67 5.49 -18.48
CA GLN A 126 17.94 4.78 -18.68
C GLN A 126 18.85 4.84 -17.44
N GLN A 127 18.26 4.68 -16.26
CA GLN A 127 18.98 4.69 -14.98
C GLN A 127 19.13 3.27 -14.44
N PRO A 128 20.22 2.97 -13.68
CA PRO A 128 20.40 1.67 -13.06
C PRO A 128 19.30 1.36 -12.04
N LEU A 129 18.90 0.09 -11.98
CA LEU A 129 17.93 -0.41 -11.03
C LEU A 129 18.63 -0.88 -9.75
N ALA A 130 18.03 -0.60 -8.61
CA ALA A 130 18.47 -1.08 -7.31
C ALA A 130 17.48 -2.15 -6.81
N ALA A 131 18.01 -3.33 -6.49
CA ALA A 131 17.22 -4.45 -6.02
C ALA A 131 17.94 -5.16 -4.86
N PRO A 132 17.53 -4.95 -3.60
CA PRO A 132 18.09 -5.63 -2.44
C PRO A 132 17.95 -7.15 -2.56
N ASN A 133 19.00 -7.90 -2.24
CA ASN A 133 19.01 -9.36 -2.29
C ASN A 133 18.76 -10.02 -0.91
N ASP A 134 18.86 -9.25 0.15
CA ASP A 134 18.70 -9.67 1.54
C ASP A 134 17.26 -9.48 2.07
N VAL A 135 16.42 -8.78 1.33
CA VAL A 135 15.04 -8.49 1.73
C VAL A 135 14.06 -9.34 0.93
N LYS A 136 13.39 -10.27 1.63
CA LYS A 136 12.28 -11.05 1.10
C LYS A 136 10.94 -10.39 1.42
N ARG A 137 9.99 -10.49 0.51
CA ARG A 137 8.62 -9.97 0.68
C ARG A 137 7.61 -10.86 -0.02
N TYR A 138 6.38 -10.82 0.47
CA TYR A 138 5.22 -11.27 -0.27
C TYR A 138 4.77 -10.18 -1.23
N PHE A 139 4.35 -10.61 -2.41
CA PHE A 139 3.72 -9.74 -3.39
C PHE A 139 2.36 -10.29 -3.80
N VAL A 140 1.44 -9.39 -4.01
CA VAL A 140 0.14 -9.66 -4.64
C VAL A 140 0.03 -8.77 -5.88
N SER A 141 -0.68 -9.27 -6.88
CA SER A 141 -1.01 -8.44 -8.04
C SER A 141 -2.07 -7.39 -7.68
N PRO A 142 -2.20 -6.30 -8.46
CA PRO A 142 -3.31 -5.36 -8.31
C PRO A 142 -4.67 -6.04 -8.40
N GLN A 143 -4.80 -7.04 -9.28
CA GLN A 143 -6.04 -7.80 -9.44
C GLN A 143 -6.36 -8.62 -8.19
N GLU A 144 -5.43 -9.39 -7.65
CA GLU A 144 -5.62 -10.16 -6.41
C GLU A 144 -5.97 -9.25 -5.22
N SER A 145 -5.28 -8.12 -5.08
CA SER A 145 -5.60 -7.16 -4.02
C SER A 145 -7.02 -6.60 -4.15
N GLY A 146 -7.46 -6.32 -5.38
CA GLY A 146 -8.83 -5.91 -5.68
C GLY A 146 -9.85 -7.00 -5.35
N GLN A 147 -9.56 -8.25 -5.70
CA GLN A 147 -10.42 -9.40 -5.39
C GLN A 147 -10.58 -9.60 -3.87
N ILE A 148 -9.51 -9.50 -3.09
CA ILE A 148 -9.58 -9.57 -1.62
C ILE A 148 -10.45 -8.44 -1.06
N CYS A 149 -10.31 -7.22 -1.55
CA CYS A 149 -11.16 -6.11 -1.15
C CYS A 149 -12.63 -6.35 -1.48
N MET A 150 -12.92 -6.88 -2.68
CA MET A 150 -14.29 -7.20 -3.10
C MET A 150 -14.90 -8.31 -2.24
N LEU A 151 -14.14 -9.36 -1.95
CA LEU A 151 -14.59 -10.44 -1.05
C LEU A 151 -14.92 -9.90 0.34
N ALA A 152 -14.03 -9.09 0.92
CA ALA A 152 -14.24 -8.47 2.23
C ALA A 152 -15.47 -7.53 2.25
N CYS A 153 -15.67 -6.79 1.15
CA CYS A 153 -16.76 -5.83 1.03
C CYS A 153 -18.13 -6.48 0.81
N ILE A 154 -18.19 -7.60 0.09
CA ILE A 154 -19.46 -8.21 -0.33
C ILE A 154 -19.84 -9.40 0.56
N LEU A 155 -18.87 -10.23 0.95
CA LEU A 155 -19.09 -11.49 1.66
C LEU A 155 -18.67 -11.44 3.12
N GLY A 156 -17.95 -10.40 3.56
CA GLY A 156 -17.43 -10.30 4.91
C GLY A 156 -18.51 -10.08 5.95
N ASN A 157 -18.40 -10.80 7.06
CA ASN A 157 -19.24 -10.56 8.23
C ASN A 157 -18.68 -9.41 9.08
N ASN A 158 -19.55 -8.82 9.89
CA ASN A 158 -19.17 -7.71 10.74
C ASN A 158 -17.98 -8.04 11.67
N GLY A 159 -16.96 -7.20 11.64
CA GLY A 159 -15.75 -7.35 12.45
C GLY A 159 -14.66 -8.24 11.82
N GLU A 160 -14.83 -8.74 10.61
CA GLU A 160 -13.84 -9.59 9.97
C GLU A 160 -12.71 -8.80 9.31
N ILE A 161 -11.50 -9.38 9.39
CA ILE A 161 -10.29 -8.90 8.73
C ILE A 161 -9.86 -9.95 7.71
N PHE A 162 -9.93 -9.62 6.43
CA PHE A 162 -9.53 -10.48 5.34
C PHE A 162 -8.03 -10.36 5.05
N PHE A 163 -7.36 -11.46 4.84
CA PHE A 163 -5.97 -11.49 4.42
C PHE A 163 -5.65 -12.75 3.62
N PRO A 164 -4.73 -12.69 2.64
CA PRO A 164 -4.34 -13.88 1.88
C PRO A 164 -3.52 -14.81 2.78
N LYS A 165 -3.79 -16.10 2.70
CA LYS A 165 -2.95 -17.12 3.35
C LYS A 165 -1.75 -17.38 2.46
N LEU A 166 -0.60 -16.77 2.80
CA LEU A 166 0.65 -16.88 2.06
C LEU A 166 1.64 -17.75 2.85
N GLY A 167 2.21 -18.75 2.20
CA GLY A 167 3.27 -19.60 2.76
C GLY A 167 4.65 -18.94 2.62
N GLU A 168 5.63 -19.34 3.44
CA GLU A 168 7.00 -18.81 3.38
C GLU A 168 7.69 -19.05 2.03
N ASP A 169 7.32 -20.11 1.33
CA ASP A 169 7.76 -20.46 -0.02
C ASP A 169 7.35 -19.44 -1.10
N GLN A 170 6.33 -18.64 -0.81
CA GLN A 170 5.86 -17.58 -1.70
C GLN A 170 6.60 -16.24 -1.51
N MET A 171 7.52 -16.17 -0.53
CA MET A 171 8.37 -15.00 -0.35
C MET A 171 9.46 -14.97 -1.42
N ILE A 172 9.61 -13.82 -2.09
CA ILE A 172 10.67 -13.59 -3.07
C ILE A 172 11.55 -12.41 -2.65
N THR A 173 12.83 -12.44 -3.03
CA THR A 173 13.72 -11.29 -2.86
C THR A 173 13.41 -10.23 -3.91
N PHE A 174 13.71 -8.97 -3.59
CA PHE A 174 13.61 -7.92 -4.60
C PHE A 174 14.56 -8.13 -5.77
N SER A 175 15.76 -8.72 -5.54
CA SER A 175 16.68 -9.05 -6.63
C SER A 175 16.11 -10.08 -7.58
N SER A 176 15.55 -11.19 -7.08
CA SER A 176 14.91 -12.21 -7.91
C SER A 176 13.69 -11.67 -8.67
N PHE A 177 12.93 -10.75 -8.06
CA PHE A 177 11.83 -10.08 -8.75
C PHE A 177 12.34 -9.14 -9.85
N CYS A 178 13.40 -8.36 -9.56
CA CYS A 178 14.02 -7.44 -10.51
C CYS A 178 14.59 -8.19 -11.72
N GLU A 179 15.27 -9.31 -11.49
CA GLU A 179 15.81 -10.18 -12.56
C GLU A 179 14.71 -10.61 -13.54
N LYS A 180 13.61 -11.14 -13.00
CA LYS A 180 12.46 -11.52 -13.84
C LYS A 180 11.87 -10.33 -14.59
N PHE A 181 11.76 -9.18 -13.93
CA PHE A 181 11.23 -7.96 -14.52
C PHE A 181 12.12 -7.47 -15.68
N VAL A 182 13.43 -7.37 -15.46
CA VAL A 182 14.41 -6.93 -16.46
C VAL A 182 14.40 -7.85 -17.68
N LYS A 183 14.42 -9.17 -17.44
CA LYS A 183 14.36 -10.18 -18.50
C LYS A 183 13.06 -10.09 -19.32
N THR A 184 11.93 -9.91 -18.66
CA THR A 184 10.62 -9.76 -19.34
C THR A 184 10.56 -8.47 -20.15
N ALA A 185 11.25 -7.41 -19.70
CA ALA A 185 11.36 -6.15 -20.41
C ALA A 185 12.38 -6.17 -21.59
N GLY A 186 13.04 -7.31 -21.83
CA GLY A 186 13.99 -7.49 -22.93
C GLY A 186 15.39 -6.94 -22.64
N TYR A 187 15.76 -6.76 -21.38
CA TYR A 187 17.09 -6.31 -20.97
C TYR A 187 17.90 -7.44 -20.33
N GLU A 188 19.20 -7.32 -20.40
CA GLU A 188 20.13 -8.21 -19.69
C GLU A 188 20.54 -7.60 -18.34
N GLU A 189 20.66 -8.45 -17.33
CA GLU A 189 21.15 -8.05 -16.02
C GLU A 189 22.68 -8.00 -16.02
N LYS A 190 23.24 -6.89 -15.51
CA LYS A 190 24.61 -6.81 -15.10
C LYS A 190 24.71 -6.52 -13.61
N GLN A 191 25.30 -7.43 -12.87
CA GLN A 191 25.58 -7.23 -11.46
C GLN A 191 26.78 -6.29 -11.27
N CYS A 192 26.66 -5.35 -10.37
CA CYS A 192 27.69 -4.41 -9.98
C CYS A 192 27.96 -4.52 -8.47
N SER A 193 29.21 -4.36 -8.07
CA SER A 193 29.61 -4.46 -6.66
C SER A 193 29.21 -3.24 -5.81
N SER A 194 28.91 -2.11 -6.45
CA SER A 194 28.54 -0.87 -5.80
C SER A 194 27.65 0.03 -6.65
N ASP A 195 26.93 0.95 -6.01
CA ASP A 195 26.15 2.01 -6.68
C ASP A 195 27.01 2.88 -7.60
N SER A 196 28.23 3.20 -7.16
CA SER A 196 29.21 3.97 -7.94
C SER A 196 29.58 3.26 -9.23
N GLU A 197 29.84 1.96 -9.18
CA GLU A 197 30.14 1.15 -10.37
C GLU A 197 28.96 1.08 -11.32
N ALA A 198 27.75 0.84 -10.78
CA ALA A 198 26.52 0.78 -11.58
C ALA A 198 26.25 2.10 -12.31
N ARG A 199 26.47 3.24 -11.66
CA ARG A 199 26.29 4.56 -12.28
C ARG A 199 27.34 4.85 -13.35
N LYS A 200 28.60 4.50 -13.11
CA LYS A 200 29.66 4.63 -14.12
C LYS A 200 29.37 3.79 -15.36
N PHE A 201 28.94 2.54 -15.14
CA PHE A 201 28.58 1.65 -16.23
C PHE A 201 27.37 2.17 -17.03
N ALA A 202 26.33 2.64 -16.35
CA ALA A 202 25.14 3.22 -17.00
C ALA A 202 25.47 4.49 -17.80
N ALA A 203 26.44 5.32 -17.33
CA ALA A 203 26.87 6.51 -18.06
C ALA A 203 27.67 6.19 -19.34
N GLN A 204 28.31 5.03 -19.40
CA GLN A 204 29.10 4.59 -20.56
C GLN A 204 28.23 3.89 -21.64
N ARG A 205 27.01 3.47 -21.30
CA ARG A 205 26.10 2.76 -22.17
C ARG A 205 24.71 3.38 -22.13
N THR A 206 24.02 3.33 -23.25
CA THR A 206 22.61 3.70 -23.34
C THR A 206 21.67 2.63 -22.76
N GLU A 207 22.23 1.50 -22.32
CA GLU A 207 21.49 0.36 -21.78
C GLU A 207 21.22 0.49 -20.29
N THR A 208 20.06 0.04 -19.84
CA THR A 208 19.72 0.00 -18.43
C THR A 208 20.50 -1.10 -17.71
N VAL A 209 21.08 -0.76 -16.56
CA VAL A 209 21.84 -1.69 -15.72
C VAL A 209 21.07 -1.93 -14.43
N SER A 210 20.85 -3.19 -14.11
CA SER A 210 20.38 -3.63 -12.79
C SER A 210 21.58 -3.89 -11.87
N TYR A 211 21.50 -3.51 -10.62
CA TYR A 211 22.48 -3.95 -9.63
C TYR A 211 21.81 -4.42 -8.35
N THR A 212 22.38 -5.47 -7.75
CA THR A 212 21.71 -6.26 -6.69
C THR A 212 22.27 -6.05 -5.30
N HIS A 213 23.25 -5.19 -5.08
CA HIS A 213 23.88 -5.01 -3.77
C HIS A 213 23.67 -3.59 -3.23
N LEU A 214 22.64 -3.39 -2.45
CA LEU A 214 22.61 -2.40 -1.37
C LEU A 214 22.56 -3.16 -0.05
N LYS A 215 23.71 -3.30 0.60
CA LYS A 215 23.72 -3.45 2.05
C LYS A 215 23.31 -2.09 2.62
N LEU A 216 22.16 -2.00 3.22
CA LEU A 216 21.78 -0.94 4.12
C LEU A 216 22.28 -1.29 5.50
#